data_a2ba2eed4256e3f8807bf7adf95afb9d
#
_entry.id   a2ba2eed4256e3f8807bf7adf95afb9d
#
_cell.length_a   1.000
_cell.length_b   1.000
_cell.length_c   1.000
_cell.angle_alpha   90.00
_cell.angle_beta   90.00
_cell.angle_gamma   90.00
#
_symmetry.space_group_name_H-M   'P 1'
#
loop_
_entity.id
_entity.type
_entity.pdbx_description
1 polymer ?
#
loop_
_entity_poly.entity_id
_entity_poly.type
_entity_poly.pdbx_seq_one_letter_code
_entity_poly.pdbx_strand_id
1 'polypeptide(L)'
;MKQSDKITALYCRLSRDDESQGDSNSIVNQKAYLSRYAKEHSFRNTEFFVDDGYTDANFQRPDWQRMMALVEDGKIGTIITKDMSRIGRNYLEVGMYTEITFPQNNVRFIAINSGVDSANQQDNEFVPFVNIINEYYVRDGSKKVRTSLRLKGESGEHLTTIPPYGYVKDPDNSEHWLVDPEAAQVVKRIFSLCMDGNGPTQIARMLKEDHVLTPTVYQDRQKRKVRCTLPENPYNWNGSTVAAILERMEYCGHTVNFKTHRQSYKIKKTIENPPEQWKIFRNTHEAIVDEDTFQRVQELRRNKRRPARTGKSNLFSGVAYCADCGEKMYYCTSRNFEERQDHFVCSTSRKKGKDVCGTHFIRAVVLEKGVLKFLQILLWYISDCEDLFRDKLGAKRKEDFKKELAAKRRQLTQAQRRMEELDRLFKRLYEDNISGKINDSRFEKLSADYENEQTELTEKMQLLEQAITQQEKEADSIEQFILRAKKYPNLQELTPAVLHDLVNRVYVSAPDKSSGQRVQDVHISLACIGFLPESIIAEMLTHASKSRTA
;
A
#
# COMPACT_ATOMS: atom_id res chain seq x y z
N MET A 1 19.03 -53.29 -21.68
CA MET A 1 18.23 -53.07 -22.92
C MET A 1 19.21 -52.65 -24.01
N LYS A 2 19.06 -53.20 -25.23
CA LYS A 2 19.82 -52.70 -26.39
C LYS A 2 19.35 -51.27 -26.68
N GLN A 3 20.21 -50.40 -27.17
CA GLN A 3 19.90 -48.99 -27.41
C GLN A 3 18.70 -48.82 -28.42
N SER A 4 18.43 -49.83 -29.24
CA SER A 4 17.31 -49.94 -30.18
C SER A 4 15.93 -50.09 -29.50
N ASP A 5 15.89 -50.50 -28.23
CA ASP A 5 14.63 -50.80 -27.51
C ASP A 5 14.20 -49.67 -26.55
N LYS A 6 15.05 -48.65 -26.43
CA LYS A 6 14.76 -47.48 -25.56
C LYS A 6 13.78 -46.52 -26.23
N ILE A 7 13.04 -45.78 -25.40
CA ILE A 7 12.05 -44.78 -25.85
C ILE A 7 12.78 -43.57 -26.44
N THR A 8 12.26 -43.06 -27.55
CA THR A 8 12.57 -41.74 -28.10
C THR A 8 11.50 -40.78 -27.67
N ALA A 9 11.83 -39.92 -26.70
CA ALA A 9 10.91 -38.92 -26.14
C ALA A 9 10.81 -37.70 -27.06
N LEU A 10 9.58 -37.40 -27.49
CA LEU A 10 9.25 -36.19 -28.26
C LEU A 10 8.63 -35.16 -27.31
N TYR A 11 9.43 -34.18 -26.84
CA TYR A 11 8.99 -33.22 -25.85
C TYR A 11 8.46 -31.94 -26.48
N CYS A 12 7.18 -31.63 -26.17
CA CYS A 12 6.48 -30.43 -26.62
C CYS A 12 6.11 -29.55 -25.42
N ARG A 13 6.26 -28.23 -25.54
CA ARG A 13 5.86 -27.28 -24.53
C ARG A 13 5.31 -25.99 -25.11
N LEU A 14 4.24 -25.48 -24.48
CA LEU A 14 3.70 -24.14 -24.72
C LEU A 14 3.78 -23.30 -23.43
N SER A 15 4.13 -22.03 -23.57
CA SER A 15 4.10 -21.10 -22.46
C SER A 15 2.78 -20.32 -22.48
N ARG A 16 2.28 -19.88 -21.31
CA ARG A 16 1.08 -19.03 -21.21
C ARG A 16 1.19 -17.72 -21.96
N ASP A 17 2.41 -17.25 -22.24
CA ASP A 17 2.64 -16.01 -22.97
C ASP A 17 2.43 -16.16 -24.49
N ASP A 18 2.41 -17.40 -24.99
CA ASP A 18 2.13 -17.73 -26.40
C ASP A 18 0.61 -17.87 -26.68
N GLU A 19 -0.25 -17.79 -25.67
CA GLU A 19 -1.72 -17.95 -25.74
C GLU A 19 -2.48 -16.79 -26.41
N SER A 20 -1.80 -15.71 -26.80
CA SER A 20 -2.46 -14.55 -27.41
C SER A 20 -2.90 -14.73 -28.86
N GLN A 21 -2.61 -15.87 -29.51
CA GLN A 21 -3.04 -16.18 -30.87
C GLN A 21 -3.38 -17.67 -31.03
N GLY A 22 -4.61 -18.09 -30.74
CA GLY A 22 -5.28 -19.29 -31.26
C GLY A 22 -4.58 -20.64 -30.98
N ASP A 23 -4.71 -21.20 -29.81
CA ASP A 23 -3.73 -22.05 -29.15
C ASP A 23 -3.73 -23.54 -29.34
N SER A 24 -4.74 -24.08 -29.90
CA SER A 24 -4.79 -25.50 -30.25
C SER A 24 -3.76 -25.89 -31.37
N ASN A 25 -3.39 -24.94 -32.20
CA ASN A 25 -2.54 -25.20 -33.37
C ASN A 25 -1.04 -25.34 -33.06
N SER A 26 -0.52 -24.71 -32.01
CA SER A 26 0.95 -24.69 -31.76
C SER A 26 1.49 -26.01 -31.21
N ILE A 27 0.78 -26.68 -30.27
CA ILE A 27 1.17 -28.02 -29.79
C ILE A 27 0.99 -29.05 -30.89
N VAL A 28 -0.13 -28.98 -31.64
CA VAL A 28 -0.39 -29.85 -32.79
C VAL A 28 0.72 -29.71 -33.85
N ASN A 29 1.12 -28.48 -34.16
CA ASN A 29 2.22 -28.19 -35.07
C ASN A 29 3.57 -28.71 -34.56
N GLN A 30 3.86 -28.58 -33.27
CA GLN A 30 5.08 -29.14 -32.67
C GLN A 30 5.08 -30.66 -32.75
N LYS A 31 3.97 -31.33 -32.42
CA LYS A 31 3.83 -32.80 -32.55
C LYS A 31 4.04 -33.27 -33.98
N ALA A 32 3.41 -32.63 -34.95
CA ALA A 32 3.57 -32.94 -36.35
C ALA A 32 5.02 -32.79 -36.83
N TYR A 33 5.67 -31.68 -36.39
CA TYR A 33 7.06 -31.40 -36.75
C TYR A 33 8.03 -32.42 -36.15
N LEU A 34 7.91 -32.74 -34.88
CA LEU A 34 8.77 -33.73 -34.21
C LEU A 34 8.52 -35.15 -34.76
N SER A 35 7.27 -35.52 -35.05
CA SER A 35 6.94 -36.80 -35.67
C SER A 35 7.57 -36.96 -37.05
N ARG A 36 7.53 -35.91 -37.87
CA ARG A 36 8.15 -35.91 -39.20
C ARG A 36 9.65 -36.10 -39.08
N TYR A 37 10.32 -35.32 -38.24
CA TYR A 37 11.75 -35.43 -38.00
C TYR A 37 12.14 -36.83 -37.51
N ALA A 38 11.41 -37.38 -36.53
CA ALA A 38 11.67 -38.73 -36.01
C ALA A 38 11.56 -39.81 -37.09
N LYS A 39 10.56 -39.70 -38.01
CA LYS A 39 10.40 -40.61 -39.15
C LYS A 39 11.53 -40.48 -40.15
N GLU A 40 11.89 -39.25 -40.54
CA GLU A 40 12.96 -38.98 -41.52
C GLU A 40 14.32 -39.49 -41.05
N HIS A 41 14.57 -39.43 -39.73
CA HIS A 41 15.82 -39.91 -39.12
C HIS A 41 15.74 -41.33 -38.53
N SER A 42 14.68 -42.07 -38.85
CA SER A 42 14.49 -43.48 -38.46
C SER A 42 14.49 -43.74 -36.95
N PHE A 43 14.10 -42.76 -36.13
CA PHE A 43 13.88 -42.98 -34.70
C PHE A 43 12.67 -43.87 -34.46
N ARG A 44 12.89 -44.92 -33.66
CA ARG A 44 11.84 -45.91 -33.31
C ARG A 44 11.35 -45.68 -31.90
N ASN A 45 10.22 -46.33 -31.55
CA ASN A 45 9.64 -46.29 -30.21
C ASN A 45 9.44 -44.86 -29.67
N THR A 46 8.75 -44.01 -30.47
CA THR A 46 8.51 -42.60 -30.15
C THR A 46 7.35 -42.43 -29.19
N GLU A 47 7.51 -41.64 -28.11
CA GLU A 47 6.48 -41.29 -27.14
C GLU A 47 6.45 -39.76 -26.92
N PHE A 48 5.24 -39.18 -26.85
CA PHE A 48 5.05 -37.76 -26.60
C PHE A 48 4.98 -37.43 -25.11
N PHE A 49 5.69 -36.38 -24.76
CA PHE A 49 5.62 -35.71 -23.44
C PHE A 49 5.22 -34.27 -23.69
N VAL A 50 4.09 -33.83 -23.07
CA VAL A 50 3.47 -32.55 -23.43
C VAL A 50 3.11 -31.76 -22.18
N ASP A 51 3.76 -30.63 -21.99
CA ASP A 51 3.44 -29.67 -20.93
C ASP A 51 2.82 -28.41 -21.55
N ASP A 52 1.48 -28.32 -21.47
CA ASP A 52 0.71 -27.18 -21.99
C ASP A 52 0.38 -26.21 -20.84
N GLY A 53 0.58 -24.90 -21.07
CA GLY A 53 0.25 -23.83 -20.12
C GLY A 53 1.21 -23.71 -18.91
N TYR A 54 2.36 -24.37 -18.92
CA TYR A 54 3.36 -24.28 -17.86
C TYR A 54 4.43 -23.22 -18.15
N THR A 55 4.83 -22.46 -17.08
CA THR A 55 5.80 -21.38 -17.22
C THR A 55 7.24 -21.89 -17.41
N ASP A 56 8.06 -21.10 -18.12
CA ASP A 56 9.47 -21.40 -18.41
C ASP A 56 10.40 -21.38 -17.19
N ALA A 57 9.90 -20.91 -16.03
CA ALA A 57 10.73 -20.52 -14.90
C ALA A 57 11.04 -21.66 -13.91
N ASN A 58 10.34 -22.80 -14.01
CA ASN A 58 10.62 -23.95 -13.15
C ASN A 58 10.38 -25.28 -13.88
N PHE A 59 11.06 -26.33 -13.46
CA PHE A 59 10.93 -27.69 -13.98
C PHE A 59 9.86 -28.53 -13.26
N GLN A 60 8.96 -27.93 -12.49
CA GLN A 60 7.81 -28.61 -11.88
C GLN A 60 6.67 -28.77 -12.90
N ARG A 61 6.96 -29.53 -13.97
CA ARG A 61 6.03 -29.83 -15.06
C ARG A 61 5.75 -31.33 -15.04
N PRO A 62 4.49 -31.76 -15.07
CA PRO A 62 4.14 -33.16 -14.91
C PRO A 62 4.79 -34.09 -15.92
N ASP A 63 4.72 -33.77 -17.21
CA ASP A 63 5.28 -34.62 -18.25
C ASP A 63 6.80 -34.53 -18.34
N TRP A 64 7.39 -33.38 -18.00
CA TRP A 64 8.84 -33.28 -17.81
C TRP A 64 9.33 -34.20 -16.69
N GLN A 65 8.67 -34.19 -15.52
CA GLN A 65 9.02 -35.04 -14.40
C GLN A 65 8.84 -36.51 -14.73
N ARG A 66 7.75 -36.87 -15.42
CA ARG A 66 7.51 -38.23 -15.91
C ARG A 66 8.63 -38.68 -16.86
N MET A 67 9.02 -37.83 -17.79
CA MET A 67 10.13 -38.09 -18.71
C MET A 67 11.45 -38.28 -17.97
N MET A 68 11.74 -37.39 -17.00
CA MET A 68 13.00 -37.47 -16.22
C MET A 68 13.06 -38.74 -15.35
N ALA A 69 11.97 -39.17 -14.75
CA ALA A 69 11.92 -40.46 -14.04
C ALA A 69 12.24 -41.63 -14.98
N LEU A 70 11.76 -41.62 -16.21
CA LEU A 70 12.08 -42.63 -17.21
C LEU A 70 13.54 -42.53 -17.71
N VAL A 71 14.14 -41.34 -17.69
CA VAL A 71 15.59 -41.16 -17.95
C VAL A 71 16.43 -41.80 -16.85
N GLU A 72 16.08 -41.56 -15.60
CA GLU A 72 16.74 -42.15 -14.43
C GLU A 72 16.60 -43.69 -14.39
N ASP A 73 15.45 -44.20 -14.80
CA ASP A 73 15.20 -45.65 -14.98
C ASP A 73 15.95 -46.24 -16.20
N GLY A 74 16.66 -45.44 -17.00
CA GLY A 74 17.37 -45.89 -18.17
C GLY A 74 16.52 -46.32 -19.36
N LYS A 75 15.21 -46.00 -19.36
CA LYS A 75 14.22 -46.38 -20.40
C LYS A 75 14.25 -45.45 -21.61
N ILE A 76 14.70 -44.20 -21.45
CA ILE A 76 14.82 -43.23 -22.52
C ILE A 76 16.24 -43.28 -23.13
N GLY A 77 16.33 -43.32 -24.43
CA GLY A 77 17.58 -43.28 -25.18
C GLY A 77 17.84 -41.98 -25.91
N THR A 78 16.77 -41.30 -26.32
CA THR A 78 16.85 -40.02 -27.05
C THR A 78 15.74 -39.09 -26.64
N ILE A 79 16.04 -37.81 -26.48
CA ILE A 79 15.07 -36.73 -26.27
C ILE A 79 15.16 -35.77 -27.46
N ILE A 80 14.04 -35.50 -28.12
CA ILE A 80 13.94 -34.57 -29.25
C ILE A 80 13.00 -33.44 -28.93
N THR A 81 13.49 -32.21 -29.10
CA THR A 81 12.72 -30.97 -28.93
C THR A 81 12.77 -30.12 -30.19
N LYS A 82 11.80 -29.20 -30.35
CA LYS A 82 11.82 -28.26 -31.46
C LYS A 82 13.04 -27.32 -31.39
N ASP A 83 13.29 -26.76 -30.18
CA ASP A 83 14.40 -25.85 -29.89
C ASP A 83 14.80 -25.95 -28.41
N MET A 84 15.96 -25.42 -28.06
CA MET A 84 16.48 -25.42 -26.67
C MET A 84 15.55 -24.73 -25.68
N SER A 85 14.80 -23.71 -26.11
CA SER A 85 13.91 -22.96 -25.23
C SER A 85 12.74 -23.80 -24.71
N ARG A 86 12.42 -24.93 -25.37
CA ARG A 86 11.37 -25.87 -24.92
C ARG A 86 11.77 -26.60 -23.64
N ILE A 87 13.06 -26.86 -23.40
CA ILE A 87 13.55 -27.39 -22.12
C ILE A 87 13.36 -26.33 -21.05
N GLY A 88 13.95 -25.14 -21.23
CA GLY A 88 13.89 -24.05 -20.26
C GLY A 88 14.65 -22.83 -20.73
N ARG A 89 14.51 -21.74 -19.99
CA ARG A 89 15.21 -20.47 -20.23
C ARG A 89 16.24 -20.15 -19.16
N ASN A 90 16.36 -20.98 -18.10
CA ASN A 90 17.38 -20.86 -17.09
C ASN A 90 18.62 -21.65 -17.52
N TYR A 91 19.69 -20.96 -17.93
CA TYR A 91 20.89 -21.60 -18.46
C TYR A 91 21.54 -22.60 -17.49
N LEU A 92 21.49 -22.32 -16.16
CA LEU A 92 22.05 -23.23 -15.15
C LEU A 92 21.30 -24.56 -15.11
N GLU A 93 19.99 -24.53 -15.11
CA GLU A 93 19.15 -25.74 -15.05
C GLU A 93 19.19 -26.50 -16.38
N VAL A 94 19.11 -25.77 -17.51
CA VAL A 94 19.23 -26.40 -18.84
C VAL A 94 20.62 -27.01 -19.01
N GLY A 95 21.69 -26.29 -18.62
CA GLY A 95 23.04 -26.79 -18.64
C GLY A 95 23.19 -28.04 -17.78
N MET A 96 22.63 -28.06 -16.56
CA MET A 96 22.66 -29.25 -15.69
C MET A 96 22.06 -30.48 -16.40
N TYR A 97 20.95 -30.33 -17.12
CA TYR A 97 20.34 -31.44 -17.85
C TYR A 97 21.16 -31.83 -19.08
N THR A 98 21.56 -30.87 -19.91
CA THR A 98 22.23 -31.17 -21.19
C THR A 98 23.69 -31.59 -21.04
N GLU A 99 24.41 -31.06 -20.04
CA GLU A 99 25.86 -31.29 -19.84
C GLU A 99 26.16 -32.38 -18.80
N ILE A 100 25.23 -32.61 -17.84
CA ILE A 100 25.45 -33.57 -16.75
C ILE A 100 24.43 -34.72 -16.83
N THR A 101 23.13 -34.42 -16.68
CA THR A 101 22.12 -35.46 -16.46
C THR A 101 21.93 -36.36 -17.67
N PHE A 102 21.80 -35.82 -18.87
CA PHE A 102 21.60 -36.60 -20.09
C PHE A 102 22.85 -37.43 -20.44
N PRO A 103 24.08 -36.89 -20.42
CA PRO A 103 25.30 -37.68 -20.62
C PRO A 103 25.48 -38.80 -19.59
N GLN A 104 25.25 -38.55 -18.30
CA GLN A 104 25.33 -39.56 -17.25
C GLN A 104 24.41 -40.74 -17.46
N ASN A 105 23.19 -40.50 -18.04
CA ASN A 105 22.22 -41.55 -18.33
C ASN A 105 22.33 -42.11 -19.76
N ASN A 106 23.35 -41.71 -20.51
CA ASN A 106 23.56 -42.08 -21.92
C ASN A 106 22.34 -41.74 -22.81
N VAL A 107 21.74 -40.56 -22.59
CA VAL A 107 20.61 -40.02 -23.35
C VAL A 107 21.11 -39.05 -24.40
N ARG A 108 20.80 -39.33 -25.70
CA ARG A 108 21.06 -38.38 -26.78
C ARG A 108 20.02 -37.27 -26.73
N PHE A 109 20.46 -36.03 -26.80
CA PHE A 109 19.59 -34.84 -26.84
C PHE A 109 19.68 -34.14 -28.21
N ILE A 110 18.53 -33.84 -28.80
CA ILE A 110 18.43 -33.17 -30.12
C ILE A 110 17.47 -31.97 -29.98
N ALA A 111 17.94 -30.77 -30.34
CA ALA A 111 17.11 -29.56 -30.48
C ALA A 111 17.19 -29.07 -31.92
N ILE A 112 16.14 -29.41 -32.71
CA ILE A 112 16.16 -29.33 -34.17
C ILE A 112 16.49 -27.92 -34.68
N ASN A 113 15.70 -26.92 -34.30
CA ASN A 113 15.88 -25.54 -34.78
C ASN A 113 17.13 -24.85 -34.20
N SER A 114 17.67 -25.38 -33.11
CA SER A 114 18.89 -24.86 -32.51
C SER A 114 20.15 -25.49 -33.10
N GLY A 115 20.01 -26.49 -33.98
CA GLY A 115 21.13 -27.23 -34.59
C GLY A 115 21.95 -28.02 -33.56
N VAL A 116 21.36 -28.40 -32.40
CA VAL A 116 22.04 -29.09 -31.31
C VAL A 116 21.74 -30.60 -31.41
N ASP A 117 22.80 -31.41 -31.46
CA ASP A 117 22.72 -32.85 -31.36
C ASP A 117 23.88 -33.37 -30.46
N SER A 118 23.55 -33.88 -29.28
CA SER A 118 24.56 -34.34 -28.32
C SER A 118 25.42 -35.52 -28.82
N ALA A 119 25.03 -36.18 -29.88
CA ALA A 119 25.88 -37.20 -30.53
C ALA A 119 26.99 -36.59 -31.39
N ASN A 120 26.92 -35.31 -31.72
CA ASN A 120 27.87 -34.60 -32.57
C ASN A 120 28.80 -33.74 -31.67
N GLN A 121 30.06 -34.08 -31.60
CA GLN A 121 31.00 -33.45 -30.67
C GLN A 121 31.19 -31.96 -30.96
N GLN A 122 31.11 -31.53 -32.22
CA GLN A 122 31.23 -30.12 -32.61
C GLN A 122 30.02 -29.26 -32.16
N ASP A 123 28.82 -29.83 -32.17
CA ASP A 123 27.60 -29.13 -31.76
C ASP A 123 27.55 -28.93 -30.23
N ASN A 124 28.18 -29.80 -29.45
CA ASN A 124 28.21 -29.71 -27.98
C ASN A 124 29.01 -28.52 -27.47
N GLU A 125 30.02 -28.06 -28.17
CA GLU A 125 30.88 -26.93 -27.76
C GLU A 125 30.08 -25.60 -27.79
N PHE A 126 29.05 -25.50 -28.64
CA PHE A 126 28.24 -24.30 -28.78
C PHE A 126 26.98 -24.25 -27.87
N VAL A 127 26.59 -25.36 -27.26
CA VAL A 127 25.39 -25.46 -26.40
C VAL A 127 25.42 -24.44 -25.24
N PRO A 128 26.54 -24.25 -24.50
CA PRO A 128 26.64 -23.27 -23.43
C PRO A 128 26.39 -21.83 -23.96
N PHE A 129 26.91 -21.50 -25.12
CA PHE A 129 26.75 -20.18 -25.73
C PHE A 129 25.29 -19.91 -26.12
N VAL A 130 24.59 -20.88 -26.70
CA VAL A 130 23.16 -20.79 -27.03
C VAL A 130 22.33 -20.58 -25.78
N ASN A 131 22.63 -21.27 -24.70
CA ASN A 131 21.97 -21.11 -23.41
C ASN A 131 22.19 -19.71 -22.81
N ILE A 132 23.43 -19.20 -22.86
CA ILE A 132 23.76 -17.83 -22.39
C ILE A 132 23.03 -16.77 -23.22
N ILE A 133 22.99 -16.93 -24.57
CA ILE A 133 22.29 -16.01 -25.45
C ILE A 133 20.79 -16.01 -25.15
N ASN A 134 20.16 -17.16 -24.96
CA ASN A 134 18.74 -17.27 -24.61
C ASN A 134 18.43 -16.56 -23.28
N GLU A 135 19.29 -16.74 -22.27
CA GLU A 135 19.14 -16.03 -21.00
C GLU A 135 19.31 -14.51 -21.16
N TYR A 136 20.29 -14.09 -21.97
CA TYR A 136 20.51 -12.67 -22.26
C TYR A 136 19.26 -12.00 -22.85
N TYR A 137 18.59 -12.63 -23.82
CA TYR A 137 17.34 -12.09 -24.40
C TYR A 137 16.23 -11.95 -23.37
N VAL A 138 16.04 -12.93 -22.49
CA VAL A 138 15.04 -12.85 -21.42
C VAL A 138 15.38 -11.72 -20.43
N ARG A 139 16.65 -11.60 -20.06
CA ARG A 139 17.14 -10.55 -19.16
C ARG A 139 16.97 -9.15 -19.77
N ASP A 140 17.34 -8.99 -21.05
CA ASP A 140 17.19 -7.72 -21.76
C ASP A 140 15.72 -7.34 -21.94
N GLY A 141 14.86 -8.27 -22.35
CA GLY A 141 13.41 -8.06 -22.40
C GLY A 141 12.83 -7.64 -21.06
N SER A 142 13.22 -8.33 -19.98
CA SER A 142 12.80 -7.95 -18.62
C SER A 142 13.28 -6.55 -18.21
N LYS A 143 14.51 -6.17 -18.59
CA LYS A 143 15.05 -4.82 -18.35
C LYS A 143 14.24 -3.76 -19.10
N LYS A 144 13.96 -3.99 -20.39
CA LYS A 144 13.16 -3.07 -21.22
C LYS A 144 11.76 -2.87 -20.65
N VAL A 145 11.05 -3.95 -20.27
CA VAL A 145 9.73 -3.87 -19.63
C VAL A 145 9.79 -3.09 -18.32
N ARG A 146 10.78 -3.31 -17.47
CA ARG A 146 10.94 -2.56 -16.22
C ARG A 146 11.20 -1.07 -16.46
N THR A 147 12.03 -0.74 -17.43
CA THR A 147 12.30 0.65 -17.81
C THR A 147 11.04 1.33 -18.32
N SER A 148 10.28 0.67 -19.20
CA SER A 148 9.00 1.19 -19.69
C SER A 148 7.98 1.41 -18.55
N LEU A 149 7.82 0.42 -17.64
CA LEU A 149 6.95 0.57 -16.47
C LEU A 149 7.42 1.67 -15.52
N ARG A 150 8.74 1.85 -15.38
CA ARG A 150 9.29 2.93 -14.57
C ARG A 150 8.96 4.30 -15.16
N LEU A 151 9.20 4.50 -16.46
CA LEU A 151 8.87 5.74 -17.16
C LEU A 151 7.38 6.07 -17.05
N LYS A 152 6.51 5.09 -17.33
CA LYS A 152 5.05 5.24 -17.17
C LYS A 152 4.64 5.59 -15.74
N GLY A 153 5.23 4.93 -14.76
CA GLY A 153 4.95 5.21 -13.34
C GLY A 153 5.46 6.56 -12.87
N GLU A 154 6.57 7.06 -13.43
CA GLU A 154 7.13 8.38 -13.15
C GLU A 154 6.35 9.50 -13.85
N SER A 155 5.67 9.22 -14.98
CA SER A 155 4.77 10.18 -15.67
C SER A 155 3.39 10.30 -15.03
N GLY A 156 3.05 9.45 -14.05
CA GLY A 156 1.75 9.49 -13.37
C GLY A 156 0.69 8.57 -13.98
N GLU A 157 1.03 7.81 -15.01
CA GLU A 157 0.13 6.80 -15.56
C GLU A 157 -0.12 5.66 -14.55
N HIS A 158 -1.32 5.08 -14.59
CA HIS A 158 -1.65 3.93 -13.76
C HIS A 158 -0.89 2.68 -14.19
N LEU A 159 -0.07 2.12 -13.31
CA LEU A 159 0.65 0.86 -13.57
C LEU A 159 -0.24 -0.38 -13.43
N THR A 160 -1.42 -0.25 -12.85
CA THR A 160 -2.36 -1.36 -12.66
C THR A 160 -3.21 -1.58 -13.90
N THR A 161 -3.27 -2.82 -14.38
CA THR A 161 -4.07 -3.19 -15.55
C THR A 161 -5.58 -3.17 -15.27
N ILE A 162 -5.97 -3.43 -14.01
CA ILE A 162 -7.38 -3.48 -13.57
C ILE A 162 -7.57 -2.41 -12.51
N PRO A 163 -8.53 -1.48 -12.66
CA PRO A 163 -8.87 -0.50 -11.64
C PRO A 163 -9.30 -1.16 -10.32
N PRO A 164 -9.12 -0.48 -9.17
CA PRO A 164 -9.70 -0.92 -7.92
C PRO A 164 -11.22 -1.05 -8.00
N TYR A 165 -11.80 -1.90 -7.15
CA TYR A 165 -13.26 -2.00 -7.01
C TYR A 165 -13.86 -0.63 -6.67
N GLY A 166 -14.88 -0.20 -7.39
CA GLY A 166 -15.42 1.17 -7.32
C GLY A 166 -15.03 2.05 -8.50
N TYR A 167 -14.05 1.61 -9.32
CA TYR A 167 -13.65 2.30 -10.54
C TYR A 167 -13.70 1.40 -11.78
N VAL A 168 -13.86 2.04 -12.93
CA VAL A 168 -13.77 1.43 -14.25
C VAL A 168 -12.82 2.23 -15.12
N LYS A 169 -12.27 1.59 -16.15
CA LYS A 169 -11.51 2.31 -17.17
C LYS A 169 -12.46 3.10 -18.06
N ASP A 170 -12.06 4.31 -18.40
CA ASP A 170 -12.72 5.11 -19.40
C ASP A 170 -12.62 4.39 -20.76
N PRO A 171 -13.75 4.19 -21.47
CA PRO A 171 -13.75 3.59 -22.82
C PRO A 171 -12.91 4.38 -23.83
N ASP A 172 -12.90 5.71 -23.71
CA ASP A 172 -12.22 6.60 -24.66
C ASP A 172 -10.74 6.81 -24.29
N ASN A 173 -10.41 6.73 -22.98
CA ASN A 173 -9.05 6.86 -22.47
C ASN A 173 -8.76 5.81 -21.39
N SER A 174 -8.18 4.70 -21.78
CA SER A 174 -7.89 3.56 -20.88
C SER A 174 -6.94 3.89 -19.71
N GLU A 175 -6.29 5.05 -19.73
CA GLU A 175 -5.41 5.54 -18.68
C GLU A 175 -6.18 6.34 -17.61
N HIS A 176 -7.42 6.74 -17.90
CA HIS A 176 -8.29 7.44 -16.96
C HIS A 176 -9.27 6.47 -16.29
N TRP A 177 -9.61 6.74 -15.01
CA TRP A 177 -10.58 5.95 -14.26
C TRP A 177 -11.84 6.75 -14.00
N LEU A 178 -12.99 6.13 -14.28
CA LEU A 178 -14.31 6.65 -13.98
C LEU A 178 -14.88 5.94 -12.75
N VAL A 179 -15.71 6.65 -11.98
CA VAL A 179 -16.40 6.06 -10.83
C VAL A 179 -17.51 5.12 -11.33
N ASP A 180 -17.53 3.90 -10.78
CA ASP A 180 -18.64 2.94 -10.93
C ASP A 180 -19.68 3.21 -9.83
N PRO A 181 -20.86 3.77 -10.11
CA PRO A 181 -21.76 4.26 -9.07
C PRO A 181 -22.21 3.19 -8.08
N GLU A 182 -22.49 1.96 -8.56
CA GLU A 182 -22.95 0.85 -7.72
C GLU A 182 -21.82 0.36 -6.79
N ALA A 183 -20.65 0.11 -7.35
CA ALA A 183 -19.50 -0.35 -6.60
C ALA A 183 -18.96 0.74 -5.65
N ALA A 184 -19.00 2.01 -6.05
CA ALA A 184 -18.58 3.15 -5.23
C ALA A 184 -19.44 3.32 -3.98
N GLN A 185 -20.76 3.05 -4.05
CA GLN A 185 -21.63 3.07 -2.88
C GLN A 185 -21.20 2.03 -1.85
N VAL A 186 -20.80 0.83 -2.29
CA VAL A 186 -20.29 -0.22 -1.39
C VAL A 186 -18.97 0.24 -0.74
N VAL A 187 -18.07 0.87 -1.51
CA VAL A 187 -16.82 1.43 -0.96
C VAL A 187 -17.12 2.49 0.08
N LYS A 188 -17.98 3.47 -0.21
CA LYS A 188 -18.39 4.52 0.76
C LYS A 188 -18.96 3.89 2.03
N ARG A 189 -19.82 2.87 1.90
CA ARG A 189 -20.39 2.14 3.03
C ARG A 189 -19.33 1.43 3.87
N ILE A 190 -18.32 0.83 3.26
CA ILE A 190 -17.20 0.19 3.98
C ILE A 190 -16.45 1.22 4.83
N PHE A 191 -16.17 2.41 4.28
CA PHE A 191 -15.53 3.50 5.02
C PHE A 191 -16.40 4.02 6.15
N SER A 192 -17.72 4.22 5.93
CA SER A 192 -18.68 4.62 6.97
C SER A 192 -18.74 3.61 8.11
N LEU A 193 -18.89 2.31 7.81
CA LEU A 193 -18.90 1.26 8.83
C LEU A 193 -17.60 1.20 9.63
N CYS A 194 -16.46 1.51 9.00
CA CYS A 194 -15.19 1.61 9.70
C CYS A 194 -15.14 2.82 10.63
N MET A 195 -15.70 3.96 10.22
CA MET A 195 -15.87 5.16 11.06
C MET A 195 -16.77 4.89 12.26
N ASP A 196 -17.80 4.05 12.10
CA ASP A 196 -18.67 3.57 13.19
C ASP A 196 -17.96 2.59 14.15
N GLY A 197 -16.66 2.36 13.94
CA GLY A 197 -15.81 1.54 14.82
C GLY A 197 -15.81 0.05 14.51
N ASN A 198 -16.41 -0.39 13.42
CA ASN A 198 -16.40 -1.79 13.01
C ASN A 198 -15.04 -2.18 12.42
N GLY A 199 -14.52 -3.34 12.83
CA GLY A 199 -13.29 -3.89 12.26
C GLY A 199 -13.54 -4.56 10.89
N PRO A 200 -12.48 -4.75 10.05
CA PRO A 200 -12.63 -5.31 8.71
C PRO A 200 -13.39 -6.65 8.65
N THR A 201 -13.20 -7.52 9.65
CA THR A 201 -13.90 -8.80 9.72
C THR A 201 -15.39 -8.63 10.05
N GLN A 202 -15.75 -7.65 10.89
CA GLN A 202 -17.14 -7.34 11.21
C GLN A 202 -17.85 -6.75 9.98
N ILE A 203 -17.20 -5.81 9.29
CA ILE A 203 -17.70 -5.22 8.05
C ILE A 203 -17.93 -6.30 7.00
N ALA A 204 -16.96 -7.22 6.81
CA ALA A 204 -17.10 -8.34 5.88
C ALA A 204 -18.32 -9.21 6.21
N ARG A 205 -18.59 -9.47 7.51
CA ARG A 205 -19.76 -10.22 7.94
C ARG A 205 -21.05 -9.47 7.64
N MET A 206 -21.13 -8.17 7.93
CA MET A 206 -22.29 -7.33 7.63
C MET A 206 -22.59 -7.30 6.13
N LEU A 207 -21.57 -7.14 5.29
CA LEU A 207 -21.75 -7.16 3.83
C LEU A 207 -22.22 -8.53 3.31
N LYS A 208 -21.77 -9.62 3.95
CA LYS A 208 -22.26 -10.97 3.65
C LYS A 208 -23.71 -11.18 4.05
N GLU A 209 -24.11 -10.74 5.24
CA GLU A 209 -25.50 -10.79 5.74
C GLU A 209 -26.45 -9.98 4.85
N ASP A 210 -25.99 -8.84 4.34
CA ASP A 210 -26.76 -7.97 3.42
C ASP A 210 -26.71 -8.42 1.95
N HIS A 211 -26.15 -9.60 1.66
CA HIS A 211 -26.03 -10.17 0.31
C HIS A 211 -25.38 -9.23 -0.71
N VAL A 212 -24.35 -8.47 -0.30
CA VAL A 212 -23.55 -7.64 -1.19
C VAL A 212 -22.56 -8.52 -1.96
N LEU A 213 -22.54 -8.42 -3.29
CA LEU A 213 -21.61 -9.18 -4.13
C LEU A 213 -20.15 -8.82 -3.82
N THR A 214 -19.29 -9.85 -3.75
CA THR A 214 -17.84 -9.63 -3.61
C THR A 214 -17.27 -8.93 -4.86
N PRO A 215 -16.17 -8.17 -4.76
CA PRO A 215 -15.58 -7.47 -5.89
C PRO A 215 -15.31 -8.36 -7.11
N THR A 216 -14.85 -9.59 -6.89
CA THR A 216 -14.55 -10.55 -7.94
C THR A 216 -15.82 -10.97 -8.71
N VAL A 217 -16.88 -11.32 -7.99
CA VAL A 217 -18.16 -11.74 -8.58
C VAL A 217 -18.87 -10.56 -9.26
N TYR A 218 -18.77 -9.37 -8.66
CA TYR A 218 -19.32 -8.16 -9.26
C TYR A 218 -18.64 -7.85 -10.62
N GLN A 219 -17.31 -7.93 -10.67
CA GLN A 219 -16.56 -7.73 -11.92
C GLN A 219 -16.92 -8.77 -12.98
N ASP A 220 -17.07 -10.04 -12.59
CA ASP A 220 -17.47 -11.13 -13.50
C ASP A 220 -18.89 -10.89 -14.07
N ARG A 221 -19.84 -10.50 -13.20
CA ARG A 221 -21.22 -10.13 -13.61
C ARG A 221 -21.22 -9.00 -14.64
N GLN A 222 -20.28 -8.05 -14.53
CA GLN A 222 -20.07 -6.96 -15.46
C GLN A 222 -19.25 -7.38 -16.71
N LYS A 223 -18.98 -8.69 -16.89
CA LYS A 223 -18.15 -9.24 -17.99
C LYS A 223 -16.75 -8.62 -18.06
N ARG A 224 -16.20 -8.19 -16.91
CA ARG A 224 -14.84 -7.64 -16.81
C ARG A 224 -13.84 -8.77 -16.56
N LYS A 225 -12.59 -8.58 -16.97
CA LYS A 225 -11.53 -9.58 -16.78
C LYS A 225 -11.27 -9.83 -15.28
N VAL A 226 -11.52 -11.06 -14.84
CA VAL A 226 -11.25 -11.52 -13.48
C VAL A 226 -9.98 -12.38 -13.48
N ARG A 227 -9.11 -12.18 -12.48
CA ARG A 227 -7.83 -12.91 -12.35
C ARG A 227 -7.90 -14.12 -11.43
N CYS A 228 -8.98 -14.26 -10.66
CA CYS A 228 -9.14 -15.28 -9.64
C CYS A 228 -10.29 -16.21 -9.98
N THR A 229 -10.25 -17.42 -9.46
CA THR A 229 -11.38 -18.35 -9.48
C THR A 229 -12.56 -17.74 -8.71
N LEU A 230 -13.76 -17.85 -9.25
CA LEU A 230 -14.97 -17.36 -8.60
C LEU A 230 -15.24 -18.16 -7.31
N PRO A 231 -15.60 -17.50 -6.20
CA PRO A 231 -15.97 -18.19 -4.98
C PRO A 231 -17.32 -18.90 -5.15
N GLU A 232 -17.49 -20.05 -4.50
CA GLU A 232 -18.78 -20.78 -4.49
C GLU A 232 -19.93 -19.94 -3.93
N ASN A 233 -19.66 -19.16 -2.89
CA ASN A 233 -20.62 -18.21 -2.34
C ASN A 233 -20.28 -16.78 -2.82
N PRO A 234 -21.14 -16.16 -3.66
CA PRO A 234 -20.91 -14.84 -4.24
C PRO A 234 -20.85 -13.69 -3.22
N TYR A 235 -21.35 -13.90 -2.01
CA TYR A 235 -21.43 -12.90 -0.92
C TYR A 235 -20.38 -13.13 0.16
N ASN A 236 -19.45 -14.05 -0.03
CA ASN A 236 -18.48 -14.42 1.00
C ASN A 236 -17.32 -13.41 1.08
N TRP A 237 -17.62 -12.23 1.60
CA TRP A 237 -16.60 -11.21 1.87
C TRP A 237 -15.57 -11.70 2.88
N ASN A 238 -14.30 -11.35 2.64
CA ASN A 238 -13.19 -11.63 3.53
C ASN A 238 -12.72 -10.34 4.20
N GLY A 239 -12.37 -10.41 5.48
CA GLY A 239 -11.81 -9.27 6.22
C GLY A 239 -10.53 -8.71 5.60
N SER A 240 -9.71 -9.54 4.93
CA SER A 240 -8.52 -9.07 4.19
C SER A 240 -8.88 -8.22 2.97
N THR A 241 -9.95 -8.55 2.26
CA THR A 241 -10.46 -7.76 1.12
C THR A 241 -10.94 -6.39 1.59
N VAL A 242 -11.70 -6.34 2.69
CA VAL A 242 -12.14 -5.09 3.31
C VAL A 242 -10.95 -4.28 3.79
N ALA A 243 -9.97 -4.90 4.45
CA ALA A 243 -8.75 -4.23 4.89
C ALA A 243 -7.98 -3.61 3.72
N ALA A 244 -7.84 -4.34 2.62
CA ALA A 244 -7.18 -3.86 1.41
C ALA A 244 -7.93 -2.68 0.76
N ILE A 245 -9.27 -2.66 0.79
CA ILE A 245 -10.07 -1.51 0.34
C ILE A 245 -9.80 -0.29 1.23
N LEU A 246 -9.85 -0.45 2.55
CA LEU A 246 -9.61 0.64 3.49
C LEU A 246 -8.19 1.22 3.46
N GLU A 247 -7.20 0.49 2.93
CA GLU A 247 -5.80 0.93 2.82
C GLU A 247 -5.48 1.68 1.52
N ARG A 248 -6.37 1.65 0.54
CA ARG A 248 -6.09 2.20 -0.78
C ARG A 248 -6.32 3.69 -0.85
N MET A 249 -5.24 4.47 -0.94
CA MET A 249 -5.26 5.92 -1.13
C MET A 249 -5.85 6.32 -2.51
N GLU A 250 -5.92 5.40 -3.45
CA GLU A 250 -6.53 5.61 -4.75
C GLU A 250 -8.01 6.02 -4.65
N TYR A 251 -8.70 5.65 -3.57
CA TYR A 251 -10.09 6.11 -3.34
C TYR A 251 -10.22 7.61 -3.06
N CYS A 252 -9.11 8.28 -2.72
CA CYS A 252 -9.07 9.75 -2.60
C CYS A 252 -8.79 10.46 -3.94
N GLY A 253 -8.86 9.76 -5.07
CA GLY A 253 -8.60 10.34 -6.38
C GLY A 253 -7.12 10.44 -6.74
N HIS A 254 -6.24 9.68 -6.08
CA HIS A 254 -4.79 9.73 -6.27
C HIS A 254 -4.28 8.49 -6.99
N THR A 255 -3.32 8.65 -7.89
CA THR A 255 -2.55 7.54 -8.43
C THR A 255 -1.34 7.28 -7.54
N VAL A 256 -1.20 6.04 -7.05
CA VAL A 256 -0.07 5.65 -6.21
C VAL A 256 0.71 4.53 -6.89
N ASN A 257 1.91 4.86 -7.37
CA ASN A 257 2.79 3.95 -8.08
C ASN A 257 3.94 3.47 -7.18
N PHE A 258 4.58 2.38 -7.58
CA PHE A 258 5.76 1.80 -6.93
C PHE A 258 5.55 1.35 -5.48
N LYS A 259 4.34 0.93 -5.11
CA LYS A 259 4.07 0.31 -3.79
C LYS A 259 4.85 -0.97 -3.58
N THR A 260 5.13 -1.70 -4.66
CA THR A 260 5.85 -2.97 -4.63
C THR A 260 6.83 -3.07 -5.78
N HIS A 261 7.86 -3.90 -5.60
CA HIS A 261 8.77 -4.29 -6.67
C HIS A 261 9.06 -5.79 -6.66
N ARG A 262 9.56 -6.31 -7.76
CA ARG A 262 10.09 -7.68 -7.85
C ARG A 262 11.61 -7.64 -7.81
N GLN A 263 12.20 -8.49 -6.97
CA GLN A 263 13.65 -8.53 -6.77
C GLN A 263 14.42 -8.83 -8.08
N SER A 264 13.97 -9.80 -8.85
CA SER A 264 14.56 -10.13 -10.14
C SER A 264 13.55 -10.77 -11.09
N TYR A 265 13.92 -10.97 -12.36
CA TYR A 265 13.08 -11.70 -13.30
C TYR A 265 13.00 -13.20 -12.97
N LYS A 266 14.05 -13.76 -12.34
CA LYS A 266 14.09 -15.15 -11.87
C LYS A 266 13.27 -15.36 -10.60
N ILE A 267 13.32 -14.39 -9.66
CA ILE A 267 12.64 -14.47 -8.37
C ILE A 267 11.37 -13.66 -8.43
N LYS A 268 10.24 -14.33 -8.56
CA LYS A 268 8.90 -13.69 -8.68
C LYS A 268 8.36 -13.14 -7.35
N LYS A 269 9.17 -13.17 -6.26
CA LYS A 269 8.76 -12.64 -4.96
C LYS A 269 8.52 -11.14 -5.07
N THR A 270 7.32 -10.71 -4.70
CA THR A 270 6.96 -9.31 -4.56
C THR A 270 7.41 -8.79 -3.20
N ILE A 271 8.08 -7.65 -3.18
CA ILE A 271 8.56 -6.96 -1.98
C ILE A 271 7.83 -5.63 -1.90
N GLU A 272 7.35 -5.27 -0.72
CA GLU A 272 6.72 -3.98 -0.45
C GLU A 272 7.80 -2.89 -0.33
N ASN A 273 7.57 -1.77 -0.98
CA ASN A 273 8.41 -0.59 -0.85
C ASN A 273 7.96 0.25 0.36
N PRO A 274 8.88 0.85 1.10
CA PRO A 274 8.51 1.80 2.13
C PRO A 274 7.77 3.01 1.51
N PRO A 275 6.85 3.65 2.26
CA PRO A 275 6.01 4.74 1.75
C PRO A 275 6.78 5.92 1.13
N GLU A 276 8.01 6.16 1.58
CA GLU A 276 8.90 7.22 1.06
C GLU A 276 9.31 7.00 -0.41
N GLN A 277 9.27 5.75 -0.87
CA GLN A 277 9.58 5.38 -2.25
C GLN A 277 8.35 5.38 -3.17
N TRP A 278 7.15 5.57 -2.62
CA TRP A 278 5.95 5.65 -3.42
C TRP A 278 5.90 6.96 -4.20
N LYS A 279 5.44 6.90 -5.44
CA LYS A 279 5.13 8.09 -6.23
C LYS A 279 3.62 8.32 -6.20
N ILE A 280 3.22 9.45 -5.60
CA ILE A 280 1.82 9.81 -5.42
C ILE A 280 1.51 11.01 -6.32
N PHE A 281 0.57 10.81 -7.23
CA PHE A 281 0.04 11.86 -8.10
C PHE A 281 -1.37 12.20 -7.63
N ARG A 282 -1.57 13.45 -7.26
CA ARG A 282 -2.84 13.88 -6.65
C ARG A 282 -3.87 14.25 -7.70
N ASN A 283 -5.15 14.00 -7.39
CA ASN A 283 -6.31 14.41 -8.20
C ASN A 283 -6.23 13.95 -9.67
N THR A 284 -5.84 12.70 -9.90
CA THR A 284 -5.75 12.11 -11.23
C THR A 284 -7.09 11.55 -11.72
N HIS A 285 -8.04 11.29 -10.83
CA HIS A 285 -9.38 10.79 -11.12
C HIS A 285 -10.36 11.24 -10.02
N GLU A 286 -11.66 11.06 -10.22
CA GLU A 286 -12.69 11.44 -9.26
C GLU A 286 -12.56 10.64 -7.95
N ALA A 287 -12.61 11.32 -6.81
CA ALA A 287 -12.53 10.71 -5.50
C ALA A 287 -13.86 10.05 -5.10
N ILE A 288 -13.81 8.80 -4.61
CA ILE A 288 -14.96 8.12 -3.99
C ILE A 288 -15.09 8.52 -2.51
N VAL A 289 -13.96 8.73 -1.85
CA VAL A 289 -13.86 9.08 -0.42
C VAL A 289 -13.00 10.32 -0.28
N ASP A 290 -13.40 11.26 0.56
CA ASP A 290 -12.58 12.43 0.85
C ASP A 290 -11.32 12.07 1.67
N GLU A 291 -10.27 12.88 1.51
CA GLU A 291 -8.96 12.63 2.14
C GLU A 291 -9.04 12.63 3.67
N ASP A 292 -9.91 13.44 4.26
CA ASP A 292 -10.15 13.52 5.69
C ASP A 292 -10.72 12.20 6.23
N THR A 293 -11.77 11.67 5.60
CA THR A 293 -12.37 10.38 5.97
C THR A 293 -11.35 9.26 5.83
N PHE A 294 -10.55 9.26 4.76
CA PHE A 294 -9.49 8.27 4.57
C PHE A 294 -8.45 8.32 5.70
N GLN A 295 -7.91 9.49 6.01
CA GLN A 295 -6.90 9.66 7.06
C GLN A 295 -7.41 9.21 8.42
N ARG A 296 -8.67 9.54 8.76
CA ARG A 296 -9.31 9.10 10.00
C ARG A 296 -9.46 7.60 10.10
N VAL A 297 -9.88 6.98 9.00
CA VAL A 297 -9.95 5.51 8.94
C VAL A 297 -8.56 4.90 9.18
N GLN A 298 -7.48 5.48 8.63
CA GLN A 298 -6.13 5.00 8.92
C GLN A 298 -5.75 5.16 10.39
N GLU A 299 -6.08 6.27 11.03
CA GLU A 299 -5.85 6.50 12.47
C GLU A 299 -6.62 5.51 13.33
N LEU A 300 -7.91 5.29 13.05
CA LEU A 300 -8.73 4.30 13.73
C LEU A 300 -8.14 2.88 13.62
N ARG A 301 -7.64 2.52 12.45
CA ARG A 301 -7.05 1.21 12.19
C ARG A 301 -5.68 1.02 12.83
N ARG A 302 -4.87 2.07 12.96
CA ARG A 302 -3.60 2.06 13.74
C ARG A 302 -3.86 1.79 15.22
N ASN A 303 -4.98 2.28 15.74
CA ASN A 303 -5.40 2.07 17.12
C ASN A 303 -6.14 0.72 17.28
N LYS A 304 -5.49 -0.40 16.89
CA LYS A 304 -6.07 -1.75 16.93
C LYS A 304 -6.70 -2.05 18.30
N ARG A 305 -8.02 -2.15 18.32
CA ARG A 305 -8.78 -2.65 19.45
C ARG A 305 -8.74 -4.17 19.43
N ARG A 306 -8.18 -4.80 20.47
CA ARG A 306 -8.45 -6.22 20.68
C ARG A 306 -9.87 -6.33 21.25
N PRO A 307 -10.78 -7.09 20.63
CA PRO A 307 -12.08 -7.32 21.23
C PRO A 307 -11.88 -7.93 22.63
N ALA A 308 -12.58 -7.40 23.63
CA ALA A 308 -12.55 -7.98 24.96
C ALA A 308 -13.15 -9.40 24.86
N ARG A 309 -12.61 -10.36 25.65
CA ARG A 309 -13.15 -11.75 25.75
C ARG A 309 -14.65 -11.79 26.09
N THR A 310 -15.17 -10.71 26.64
CA THR A 310 -16.55 -10.50 27.07
C THR A 310 -17.48 -10.07 25.95
N GLY A 311 -16.98 -9.71 24.77
CA GLY A 311 -17.75 -9.10 23.68
C GLY A 311 -18.17 -7.65 23.93
N LYS A 312 -17.96 -7.10 25.15
CA LYS A 312 -18.25 -5.69 25.47
C LYS A 312 -17.16 -4.79 24.93
N SER A 313 -17.53 -3.74 24.23
CA SER A 313 -16.64 -2.66 23.74
C SER A 313 -17.07 -1.34 24.36
N ASN A 314 -16.15 -0.38 24.51
CA ASN A 314 -16.46 0.97 24.95
C ASN A 314 -15.92 1.99 23.97
N LEU A 315 -16.64 3.10 23.80
CA LEU A 315 -16.35 4.19 22.85
C LEU A 315 -14.93 4.76 23.02
N PHE A 316 -14.46 4.89 24.27
CA PHE A 316 -13.16 5.48 24.60
C PHE A 316 -12.00 4.49 24.50
N SER A 317 -12.24 3.23 24.14
CA SER A 317 -11.16 2.26 23.93
C SER A 317 -10.25 2.70 22.80
N GLY A 318 -9.00 3.03 23.11
CA GLY A 318 -8.01 3.56 22.14
C GLY A 318 -8.00 5.09 22.03
N VAL A 319 -8.95 5.81 22.66
CA VAL A 319 -9.05 7.27 22.71
C VAL A 319 -8.65 7.81 24.09
N ALA A 320 -8.81 7.01 25.17
CA ALA A 320 -8.45 7.38 26.54
C ALA A 320 -6.96 7.11 26.81
N TYR A 321 -6.27 8.13 27.35
CA TYR A 321 -4.85 8.13 27.69
C TYR A 321 -4.63 8.60 29.13
N CYS A 322 -3.53 8.18 29.72
CA CYS A 322 -3.07 8.68 31.01
C CYS A 322 -2.43 10.05 30.82
N ALA A 323 -2.82 11.04 31.63
CA ALA A 323 -2.24 12.39 31.56
C ALA A 323 -0.77 12.43 32.01
N ASP A 324 -0.35 11.57 32.96
CA ASP A 324 0.99 11.58 33.52
C ASP A 324 2.02 10.86 32.64
N CYS A 325 1.70 9.65 32.16
CA CYS A 325 2.67 8.87 31.39
C CYS A 325 2.40 8.87 29.86
N GLY A 326 1.31 9.47 29.38
CA GLY A 326 0.96 9.56 27.97
C GLY A 326 0.51 8.23 27.32
N GLU A 327 0.53 7.13 28.07
CA GLU A 327 0.18 5.80 27.56
C GLU A 327 -1.33 5.56 27.56
N LYS A 328 -1.77 4.62 26.70
CA LYS A 328 -3.20 4.26 26.57
C LYS A 328 -3.76 3.70 27.87
N MET A 329 -5.00 4.04 28.17
CA MET A 329 -5.75 3.39 29.24
C MET A 329 -6.46 2.14 28.72
N TYR A 330 -6.47 1.09 29.55
CA TYR A 330 -7.14 -0.17 29.25
C TYR A 330 -8.57 -0.16 29.79
N TYR A 331 -9.52 -0.50 28.91
CA TYR A 331 -10.88 -0.78 29.31
C TYR A 331 -10.95 -2.14 30.01
N CYS A 332 -11.42 -2.11 31.26
CA CYS A 332 -11.58 -3.27 32.14
C CYS A 332 -13.07 -3.55 32.30
N THR A 333 -13.49 -4.71 31.86
CA THR A 333 -14.86 -5.22 31.97
C THR A 333 -14.89 -6.71 32.24
N SER A 334 -16.00 -7.19 32.78
CA SER A 334 -16.29 -8.60 32.99
C SER A 334 -17.72 -8.91 32.55
N ARG A 335 -18.03 -10.20 32.31
CA ARG A 335 -19.40 -10.63 32.00
C ARG A 335 -20.39 -10.30 33.12
N ASN A 336 -19.92 -10.33 34.36
CA ASN A 336 -20.72 -10.09 35.55
C ASN A 336 -20.70 -8.63 36.00
N PHE A 337 -20.01 -7.73 35.28
CA PHE A 337 -19.99 -6.31 35.60
C PHE A 337 -21.26 -5.64 35.09
N GLU A 338 -21.88 -4.84 35.97
CA GLU A 338 -22.85 -3.84 35.57
C GLU A 338 -22.11 -2.69 34.83
N GLU A 339 -22.78 -1.93 33.97
CA GLU A 339 -22.18 -0.83 33.21
C GLU A 339 -21.44 0.19 34.11
N ARG A 340 -21.96 0.44 35.32
CA ARG A 340 -21.32 1.34 36.30
C ARG A 340 -19.99 0.82 36.85
N GLN A 341 -19.68 -0.46 36.68
CA GLN A 341 -18.45 -1.10 37.15
C GLN A 341 -17.36 -1.12 36.08
N ASP A 342 -17.74 -0.97 34.83
CA ASP A 342 -16.80 -0.86 33.72
C ASP A 342 -15.93 0.38 33.87
N HIS A 343 -14.62 0.25 33.66
CA HIS A 343 -13.69 1.31 33.97
C HIS A 343 -12.43 1.29 33.10
N PHE A 344 -11.71 2.40 33.09
CA PHE A 344 -10.41 2.55 32.46
C PHE A 344 -9.29 2.62 33.50
N VAL A 345 -8.16 1.94 33.21
CA VAL A 345 -6.96 1.92 34.05
C VAL A 345 -5.72 2.19 33.21
N CYS A 346 -4.76 2.95 33.75
CA CYS A 346 -3.50 3.20 33.07
C CYS A 346 -2.75 1.89 32.76
N SER A 347 -2.30 1.74 31.52
CA SER A 347 -1.59 0.54 31.05
C SER A 347 -0.22 0.39 31.71
N THR A 348 0.48 1.50 31.95
CA THR A 348 1.79 1.54 32.59
C THR A 348 1.69 1.10 34.05
N SER A 349 0.77 1.70 34.81
CA SER A 349 0.51 1.33 36.20
C SER A 349 0.16 -0.15 36.35
N ARG A 350 -0.62 -0.69 35.39
CA ARG A 350 -1.02 -2.10 35.41
C ARG A 350 0.10 -3.07 35.05
N LYS A 351 0.98 -2.71 34.12
CA LYS A 351 2.05 -3.58 33.61
C LYS A 351 3.36 -3.44 34.35
N LYS A 352 3.76 -2.21 34.69
CA LYS A 352 5.07 -1.88 35.22
C LYS A 352 5.05 -1.53 36.74
N GLY A 353 3.86 -1.42 37.33
CA GLY A 353 3.67 -1.12 38.75
C GLY A 353 3.31 0.34 39.03
N LYS A 354 2.85 0.57 40.26
CA LYS A 354 2.40 1.90 40.73
C LYS A 354 3.56 2.87 40.93
N ASP A 355 4.78 2.36 41.07
CA ASP A 355 6.00 3.15 41.25
C ASP A 355 6.41 3.90 39.98
N VAL A 356 6.02 3.38 38.81
CA VAL A 356 6.33 3.99 37.51
C VAL A 356 5.25 4.99 37.07
N CYS A 357 3.99 4.72 37.41
CA CYS A 357 2.87 5.63 37.16
C CYS A 357 1.79 5.39 38.20
N GLY A 358 1.28 6.46 38.80
CA GLY A 358 0.23 6.41 39.80
C GLY A 358 -1.03 5.66 39.34
N THR A 359 -1.95 5.45 40.28
CA THR A 359 -3.21 4.75 39.93
C THR A 359 -4.19 5.71 39.25
N HIS A 360 -4.23 5.65 37.92
CA HIS A 360 -5.24 6.34 37.11
C HIS A 360 -6.40 5.38 36.84
N PHE A 361 -7.56 5.74 37.36
CA PHE A 361 -8.78 4.96 37.27
C PHE A 361 -9.96 5.89 37.06
N ILE A 362 -10.76 5.63 36.04
CA ILE A 362 -12.02 6.36 35.80
C ILE A 362 -13.11 5.37 35.37
N ARG A 363 -14.33 5.51 35.87
CA ARG A 363 -15.47 4.71 35.40
C ARG A 363 -15.86 5.13 33.98
N ALA A 364 -16.19 4.16 33.16
CA ALA A 364 -16.55 4.39 31.76
C ALA A 364 -17.75 5.36 31.64
N VAL A 365 -18.79 5.13 32.42
CA VAL A 365 -20.01 5.98 32.46
C VAL A 365 -19.71 7.43 32.88
N VAL A 366 -18.75 7.64 33.81
CA VAL A 366 -18.36 8.99 34.26
C VAL A 366 -17.61 9.72 33.14
N LEU A 367 -16.69 9.02 32.47
CA LEU A 367 -15.94 9.58 31.35
C LEU A 367 -16.88 9.96 30.20
N GLU A 368 -17.82 9.10 29.86
CA GLU A 368 -18.80 9.30 28.79
C GLU A 368 -19.70 10.52 29.07
N LYS A 369 -20.28 10.59 30.27
CA LYS A 369 -21.10 11.73 30.68
C LYS A 369 -20.30 13.05 30.73
N GLY A 370 -19.05 13.01 31.19
CA GLY A 370 -18.19 14.18 31.23
C GLY A 370 -17.85 14.72 29.85
N VAL A 371 -17.44 13.84 28.94
CA VAL A 371 -17.11 14.22 27.57
C VAL A 371 -18.36 14.68 26.81
N LEU A 372 -19.49 13.98 26.95
CA LEU A 372 -20.75 14.38 26.33
C LEU A 372 -21.16 15.80 26.76
N LYS A 373 -21.13 16.08 28.07
CA LYS A 373 -21.47 17.40 28.61
C LYS A 373 -20.53 18.50 28.12
N PHE A 374 -19.24 18.20 28.07
CA PHE A 374 -18.24 19.15 27.53
C PHE A 374 -18.51 19.45 26.05
N LEU A 375 -18.77 18.44 25.23
CA LEU A 375 -19.07 18.61 23.81
C LEU A 375 -20.40 19.36 23.60
N GLN A 376 -21.43 19.09 24.39
CA GLN A 376 -22.69 19.84 24.33
C GLN A 376 -22.49 21.33 24.59
N ILE A 377 -21.71 21.69 25.60
CA ILE A 377 -21.40 23.09 25.92
C ILE A 377 -20.57 23.72 24.80
N LEU A 378 -19.59 23.01 24.28
CA LEU A 378 -18.74 23.46 23.18
C LEU A 378 -19.56 23.72 21.89
N LEU A 379 -20.39 22.75 21.49
CA LEU A 379 -21.19 22.86 20.28
C LEU A 379 -22.21 24.01 20.39
N TRP A 380 -22.83 24.15 21.56
CA TRP A 380 -23.71 25.27 21.82
C TRP A 380 -22.98 26.61 21.75
N TYR A 381 -21.78 26.73 22.37
CA TYR A 381 -20.95 27.94 22.33
C TYR A 381 -20.52 28.29 20.90
N ILE A 382 -20.15 27.30 20.10
CA ILE A 382 -19.82 27.50 18.67
C ILE A 382 -21.04 27.97 17.88
N SER A 383 -22.22 27.43 18.17
CA SER A 383 -23.47 27.81 17.48
C SER A 383 -23.90 29.25 17.79
N ASP A 384 -23.71 29.71 19.03
CA ASP A 384 -24.14 31.01 19.53
C ASP A 384 -23.08 32.11 19.33
N CYS A 385 -21.81 31.77 19.43
CA CYS A 385 -20.66 32.69 19.43
C CYS A 385 -19.58 32.29 18.43
N GLU A 386 -19.93 31.89 17.21
CA GLU A 386 -18.98 31.37 16.21
C GLU A 386 -17.84 32.34 15.90
N ASP A 387 -18.16 33.62 15.65
CA ASP A 387 -17.16 34.63 15.33
C ASP A 387 -16.19 34.87 16.50
N LEU A 388 -16.70 34.87 17.74
CA LEU A 388 -15.88 35.01 18.94
C LEU A 388 -14.96 33.79 19.14
N PHE A 389 -15.48 32.60 18.91
CA PHE A 389 -14.70 31.35 18.95
C PHE A 389 -13.58 31.36 17.90
N ARG A 390 -13.92 31.75 16.67
CA ARG A 390 -12.99 31.89 15.55
C ARG A 390 -11.90 32.93 15.85
N ASP A 391 -12.29 34.10 16.36
CA ASP A 391 -11.36 35.19 16.67
C ASP A 391 -10.43 34.82 17.83
N LYS A 392 -10.90 34.22 18.89
CA LYS A 392 -10.07 33.88 20.04
C LYS A 392 -9.10 32.73 19.79
N LEU A 393 -9.48 31.74 19.01
CA LEU A 393 -8.55 30.72 18.53
C LEU A 393 -7.59 31.27 17.47
N GLY A 394 -8.04 32.30 16.71
CA GLY A 394 -7.26 32.91 15.61
C GLY A 394 -6.52 34.19 15.98
N ALA A 395 -6.95 34.99 16.95
CA ALA A 395 -6.46 36.37 17.14
C ALA A 395 -5.01 36.49 17.62
N LYS A 396 -4.54 35.60 18.51
CA LYS A 396 -3.11 35.58 18.88
C LYS A 396 -2.21 34.97 17.80
N ARG A 397 -2.79 34.23 16.85
CA ARG A 397 -2.06 33.57 15.76
C ARG A 397 -2.12 34.33 14.42
N LYS A 398 -3.17 35.14 14.15
CA LYS A 398 -3.39 35.71 12.79
C LYS A 398 -2.38 36.74 12.34
N GLU A 399 -1.95 37.67 13.17
CA GLU A 399 -0.98 38.71 12.73
C GLU A 399 0.46 38.23 12.76
N ASP A 400 0.87 37.58 13.84
CA ASP A 400 2.22 37.02 13.94
C ASP A 400 2.40 35.85 12.96
N PHE A 401 1.37 35.04 12.78
CA PHE A 401 1.33 33.91 11.85
C PHE A 401 1.38 34.37 10.38
N LYS A 402 0.61 35.41 10.00
CA LYS A 402 0.70 35.99 8.65
C LYS A 402 2.07 36.61 8.37
N LYS A 403 2.66 37.29 9.37
CA LYS A 403 3.99 37.87 9.25
C LYS A 403 5.06 36.78 9.14
N GLU A 404 4.97 35.74 9.96
CA GLU A 404 5.89 34.62 9.95
C GLU A 404 5.78 33.78 8.66
N LEU A 405 4.56 33.49 8.20
CA LEU A 405 4.31 32.80 6.93
C LEU A 405 4.84 33.62 5.75
N ALA A 406 4.58 34.93 5.73
CA ALA A 406 5.10 35.84 4.72
C ALA A 406 6.63 35.91 4.75
N ALA A 407 7.25 35.88 5.93
CA ALA A 407 8.71 35.86 6.08
C ALA A 407 9.29 34.53 5.54
N LYS A 408 8.70 33.39 5.88
CA LYS A 408 9.12 32.07 5.37
C LYS A 408 8.98 31.96 3.85
N ARG A 409 7.85 32.45 3.29
CA ARG A 409 7.66 32.51 1.82
C ARG A 409 8.70 33.39 1.13
N ARG A 410 9.07 34.54 1.73
CA ARG A 410 10.14 35.39 1.21
C ARG A 410 11.50 34.70 1.24
N GLN A 411 11.82 34.01 2.35
CA GLN A 411 13.05 33.24 2.46
C GLN A 411 13.12 32.10 1.43
N LEU A 412 12.01 31.40 1.19
CA LEU A 412 11.93 30.36 0.16
C LEU A 412 12.18 30.94 -1.25
N THR A 413 11.53 32.06 -1.58
CA THR A 413 11.73 32.74 -2.86
C THR A 413 13.18 33.24 -3.05
N GLN A 414 13.80 33.71 -1.97
CA GLN A 414 15.21 34.14 -2.00
C GLN A 414 16.16 32.94 -2.22
N ALA A 415 15.90 31.81 -1.54
CA ALA A 415 16.68 30.60 -1.73
C ALA A 415 16.53 30.02 -3.16
N GLN A 416 15.32 30.05 -3.72
CA GLN A 416 15.06 29.64 -5.12
C GLN A 416 15.84 30.53 -6.12
N ARG A 417 15.79 31.84 -5.94
CA ARG A 417 16.55 32.77 -6.80
C ARG A 417 18.05 32.53 -6.71
N ARG A 418 18.55 32.25 -5.49
CA ARG A 418 19.98 31.97 -5.31
C ARG A 418 20.39 30.65 -5.96
N MET A 419 19.54 29.66 -5.92
CA MET A 419 19.76 28.39 -6.63
C MET A 419 19.87 28.59 -8.14
N GLU A 420 18.94 29.36 -8.73
CA GLU A 420 18.99 29.69 -10.16
C GLU A 420 20.25 30.51 -10.55
N GLU A 421 20.71 31.37 -9.65
CA GLU A 421 21.94 32.14 -9.85
C GLU A 421 23.18 31.21 -9.83
N LEU A 422 23.25 30.28 -8.88
CA LEU A 422 24.30 29.28 -8.79
C LEU A 422 24.35 28.38 -10.04
N ASP A 423 23.21 27.95 -10.57
CA ASP A 423 23.16 27.19 -11.81
C ASP A 423 23.73 27.94 -13.00
N ARG A 424 23.44 29.27 -13.09
CA ARG A 424 24.01 30.13 -14.13
C ARG A 424 25.51 30.34 -13.94
N LEU A 425 25.98 30.54 -12.72
CA LEU A 425 27.38 30.66 -12.37
C LEU A 425 28.16 29.38 -12.66
N PHE A 426 27.60 28.23 -12.31
CA PHE A 426 28.21 26.93 -12.58
C PHE A 426 28.38 26.69 -14.09
N LYS A 427 27.34 27.00 -14.88
CA LYS A 427 27.41 26.91 -16.34
C LYS A 427 28.51 27.78 -16.92
N ARG A 428 28.61 29.01 -16.43
CA ARG A 428 29.67 29.96 -16.87
C ARG A 428 31.06 29.49 -16.44
N LEU A 429 31.20 28.99 -15.23
CA LEU A 429 32.45 28.42 -14.71
C LEU A 429 32.95 27.26 -15.59
N TYR A 430 32.01 26.39 -16.02
CA TYR A 430 32.30 25.30 -16.94
C TYR A 430 32.77 25.77 -18.31
N GLU A 431 32.11 26.81 -18.89
CA GLU A 431 32.49 27.41 -20.17
C GLU A 431 33.86 28.09 -20.09
N ASP A 432 34.19 28.78 -18.98
CA ASP A 432 35.47 29.45 -18.76
C ASP A 432 36.61 28.43 -18.52
N ASN A 433 36.35 27.27 -17.92
CA ASN A 433 37.32 26.19 -17.79
C ASN A 433 37.65 25.58 -19.17
N ILE A 434 36.63 25.24 -19.98
CA ILE A 434 36.84 24.70 -21.33
C ILE A 434 37.61 25.70 -22.23
N SER A 435 37.35 26.99 -22.07
CA SER A 435 38.06 28.03 -22.85
C SER A 435 39.47 28.33 -22.33
N GLY A 436 39.95 27.67 -21.30
CA GLY A 436 41.30 27.81 -20.73
C GLY A 436 41.50 29.08 -19.89
N LYS A 437 40.46 29.85 -19.59
CA LYS A 437 40.53 31.05 -18.73
C LYS A 437 40.73 30.71 -17.25
N ILE A 438 40.28 29.53 -16.83
CA ILE A 438 40.38 29.05 -15.46
C ILE A 438 41.07 27.68 -15.51
N ASN A 439 42.06 27.46 -14.63
CA ASN A 439 42.76 26.18 -14.53
C ASN A 439 41.92 25.14 -13.75
N ASP A 440 42.20 23.84 -13.96
CA ASP A 440 41.43 22.75 -13.41
C ASP A 440 41.37 22.75 -11.87
N SER A 441 42.48 23.07 -11.20
CA SER A 441 42.50 23.12 -9.72
C SER A 441 41.60 24.22 -9.13
N ARG A 442 41.46 25.33 -9.83
CA ARG A 442 40.58 26.43 -9.42
C ARG A 442 39.12 26.14 -9.78
N PHE A 443 38.90 25.42 -10.89
CA PHE A 443 37.61 24.92 -11.29
C PHE A 443 37.08 23.91 -10.26
N GLU A 444 37.87 22.89 -9.88
CA GLU A 444 37.50 21.92 -8.87
C GLU A 444 37.10 22.55 -7.54
N LYS A 445 37.89 23.51 -7.06
CA LYS A 445 37.58 24.22 -5.81
C LYS A 445 36.26 24.99 -5.87
N LEU A 446 36.07 25.80 -6.92
CA LEU A 446 34.84 26.60 -7.07
C LEU A 446 33.60 25.73 -7.34
N SER A 447 33.75 24.61 -8.07
CA SER A 447 32.69 23.63 -8.27
C SER A 447 32.25 23.00 -6.94
N ALA A 448 33.21 22.59 -6.11
CA ALA A 448 32.91 22.03 -4.79
C ALA A 448 32.21 23.04 -3.87
N ASP A 449 32.64 24.31 -3.89
CA ASP A 449 31.99 25.39 -3.13
C ASP A 449 30.54 25.61 -3.58
N TYR A 450 30.28 25.61 -4.90
CA TYR A 450 28.93 25.77 -5.45
C TYR A 450 28.03 24.56 -5.18
N GLU A 451 28.54 23.34 -5.29
CA GLU A 451 27.80 22.10 -4.96
C GLU A 451 27.41 22.06 -3.47
N ASN A 452 28.32 22.48 -2.58
CA ASN A 452 28.03 22.58 -1.15
C ASN A 452 26.94 23.60 -0.88
N GLU A 453 27.04 24.82 -1.47
CA GLU A 453 26.00 25.86 -1.31
C GLU A 453 24.64 25.39 -1.88
N GLN A 454 24.62 24.68 -3.01
CA GLN A 454 23.39 24.10 -3.59
C GLN A 454 22.76 23.06 -2.66
N THR A 455 23.58 22.23 -2.02
CA THR A 455 23.12 21.21 -1.07
C THR A 455 22.47 21.86 0.15
N GLU A 456 23.14 22.85 0.76
CA GLU A 456 22.62 23.59 1.90
C GLU A 456 21.31 24.33 1.57
N LEU A 457 21.25 24.96 0.39
CA LEU A 457 20.05 25.66 -0.08
C LEU A 457 18.89 24.68 -0.32
N THR A 458 19.17 23.51 -0.86
CA THR A 458 18.16 22.46 -1.11
C THR A 458 17.54 21.97 0.21
N GLU A 459 18.38 21.67 1.20
CA GLU A 459 17.90 21.27 2.54
C GLU A 459 17.08 22.39 3.21
N LYS A 460 17.55 23.64 3.11
CA LYS A 460 16.84 24.80 3.65
C LYS A 460 15.49 25.02 2.97
N MET A 461 15.41 24.87 1.65
CA MET A 461 14.16 24.96 0.91
C MET A 461 13.16 23.89 1.33
N GLN A 462 13.60 22.64 1.47
CA GLN A 462 12.73 21.55 1.94
C GLN A 462 12.18 21.80 3.34
N LEU A 463 12.99 22.29 4.27
CA LEU A 463 12.57 22.66 5.63
C LEU A 463 11.55 23.81 5.63
N LEU A 464 11.77 24.83 4.80
CA LEU A 464 10.85 25.97 4.65
C LEU A 464 9.52 25.54 4.03
N GLU A 465 9.51 24.70 3.00
CA GLU A 465 8.31 24.16 2.36
C GLU A 465 7.49 23.31 3.33
N GLN A 466 8.14 22.43 4.10
CA GLN A 466 7.47 21.64 5.15
C GLN A 466 6.84 22.55 6.22
N ALA A 467 7.57 23.57 6.66
CA ALA A 467 7.10 24.50 7.68
C ALA A 467 5.91 25.35 7.17
N ILE A 468 5.94 25.81 5.91
CA ILE A 468 4.85 26.55 5.26
C ILE A 468 3.61 25.64 5.14
N THR A 469 3.77 24.42 4.62
CA THR A 469 2.69 23.46 4.47
C THR A 469 2.04 23.08 5.81
N GLN A 470 2.85 22.91 6.85
CA GLN A 470 2.35 22.63 8.20
C GLN A 470 1.54 23.80 8.77
N GLN A 471 2.03 25.02 8.57
CA GLN A 471 1.34 26.24 9.03
C GLN A 471 0.02 26.46 8.26
N GLU A 472 -0.02 26.26 6.95
CA GLU A 472 -1.25 26.34 6.16
C GLU A 472 -2.30 25.32 6.62
N LYS A 473 -1.89 24.08 6.90
CA LYS A 473 -2.77 23.04 7.48
C LYS A 473 -3.36 23.44 8.83
N GLU A 474 -2.58 24.11 9.68
CA GLU A 474 -3.05 24.59 10.98
C GLU A 474 -4.07 25.74 10.86
N ALA A 475 -3.97 26.59 9.86
CA ALA A 475 -4.94 27.65 9.62
C ALA A 475 -6.31 27.11 9.13
N ASP A 476 -6.28 26.11 8.24
CA ASP A 476 -7.48 25.44 7.74
C ASP A 476 -8.17 24.59 8.81
N SER A 477 -7.46 24.19 9.85
CA SER A 477 -7.95 23.25 10.86
C SER A 477 -9.10 23.79 11.72
N ILE A 478 -9.15 25.10 11.97
CA ILE A 478 -10.21 25.74 12.77
C ILE A 478 -11.53 25.76 11.99
N GLU A 479 -11.48 26.14 10.71
CA GLU A 479 -12.68 26.16 9.85
C GLU A 479 -13.22 24.74 9.66
N GLN A 480 -12.35 23.78 9.46
CA GLN A 480 -12.74 22.37 9.36
C GLN A 480 -13.41 21.89 10.65
N PHE A 481 -12.89 22.27 11.81
CA PHE A 481 -13.50 21.90 13.09
C PHE A 481 -14.88 22.52 13.25
N ILE A 482 -15.05 23.81 12.93
CA ILE A 482 -16.35 24.49 12.96
C ILE A 482 -17.36 23.83 12.03
N LEU A 483 -16.95 23.49 10.80
CA LEU A 483 -17.79 22.77 9.85
C LEU A 483 -18.24 21.41 10.37
N ARG A 484 -17.34 20.69 11.08
CA ARG A 484 -17.67 19.42 11.72
C ARG A 484 -18.62 19.60 12.90
N ALA A 485 -18.35 20.58 13.74
CA ALA A 485 -19.20 20.91 14.89
C ALA A 485 -20.65 21.22 14.45
N LYS A 486 -20.83 21.94 13.35
CA LYS A 486 -22.14 22.26 12.77
C LYS A 486 -22.96 21.05 12.31
N LYS A 487 -22.35 19.90 12.09
CA LYS A 487 -23.08 18.65 11.77
C LYS A 487 -23.89 18.12 12.95
N TYR A 488 -23.58 18.54 14.17
CA TYR A 488 -24.15 18.01 15.42
C TYR A 488 -24.79 19.10 16.30
N PRO A 489 -25.80 19.84 15.81
CA PRO A 489 -26.34 21.00 16.52
C PRO A 489 -27.01 20.64 17.85
N ASN A 490 -27.59 19.45 17.98
CA ASN A 490 -28.30 18.96 19.17
C ASN A 490 -27.80 17.59 19.58
N LEU A 491 -26.58 17.54 20.12
CA LEU A 491 -25.96 16.30 20.56
C LEU A 491 -26.64 15.74 21.81
N GLN A 492 -27.38 14.63 21.70
CA GLN A 492 -28.04 13.96 22.83
C GLN A 492 -27.24 12.76 23.33
N GLU A 493 -26.61 12.02 22.44
CA GLU A 493 -25.86 10.82 22.73
C GLU A 493 -24.49 10.84 22.06
N LEU A 494 -23.50 10.24 22.74
CA LEU A 494 -22.14 10.14 22.22
C LEU A 494 -22.02 8.85 21.37
N THR A 495 -22.10 9.00 20.07
CA THR A 495 -21.85 7.88 19.14
C THR A 495 -20.36 7.77 18.78
N PRO A 496 -19.87 6.62 18.31
CA PRO A 496 -18.49 6.49 17.81
C PRO A 496 -18.16 7.53 16.74
N ALA A 497 -19.07 7.81 15.83
CA ALA A 497 -18.90 8.80 14.78
C ALA A 497 -18.68 10.21 15.34
N VAL A 498 -19.55 10.66 16.28
CA VAL A 498 -19.43 11.96 16.95
C VAL A 498 -18.12 12.08 17.72
N LEU A 499 -17.77 11.03 18.52
CA LEU A 499 -16.54 11.03 19.29
C LEU A 499 -15.31 11.17 18.38
N HIS A 500 -15.27 10.40 17.30
CA HIS A 500 -14.15 10.44 16.37
C HIS A 500 -14.15 11.69 15.48
N ASP A 501 -15.28 12.33 15.23
CA ASP A 501 -15.38 13.58 14.49
C ASP A 501 -14.87 14.79 15.29
N LEU A 502 -15.11 14.81 16.58
CA LEU A 502 -14.84 15.97 17.40
C LEU A 502 -13.65 15.79 18.35
N VAL A 503 -13.30 14.55 18.75
CA VAL A 503 -12.30 14.26 19.75
C VAL A 503 -11.16 13.45 19.18
N ASN A 504 -9.92 13.92 19.38
CA ASN A 504 -8.71 13.19 19.03
C ASN A 504 -8.29 12.25 20.16
N ARG A 505 -8.09 12.79 21.37
CA ARG A 505 -7.68 12.03 22.55
C ARG A 505 -8.29 12.62 23.82
N VAL A 506 -8.47 11.75 24.82
CA VAL A 506 -8.93 12.15 26.14
C VAL A 506 -7.88 11.72 27.16
N TYR A 507 -7.33 12.67 27.90
CA TYR A 507 -6.31 12.44 28.92
C TYR A 507 -6.94 12.49 30.30
N VAL A 508 -6.68 11.47 31.11
CA VAL A 508 -7.23 11.32 32.45
C VAL A 508 -6.12 11.46 33.47
N SER A 509 -6.21 12.47 34.33
CA SER A 509 -5.24 12.74 35.42
C SER A 509 -5.41 11.78 36.59
N ALA A 510 -4.46 11.78 37.51
CA ALA A 510 -4.61 11.10 38.78
C ALA A 510 -5.76 11.74 39.59
N PRO A 511 -6.54 10.95 40.36
CA PRO A 511 -7.58 11.53 41.21
C PRO A 511 -6.97 12.27 42.38
N ASP A 512 -7.36 13.52 42.57
CA ASP A 512 -7.06 14.30 43.80
C ASP A 512 -8.13 14.01 44.88
N LYS A 513 -7.66 13.73 46.08
CA LYS A 513 -8.47 13.45 47.27
C LYS A 513 -8.21 14.44 48.43
N SER A 514 -7.40 15.47 48.19
CA SER A 514 -6.97 16.43 49.21
C SER A 514 -8.13 17.20 49.85
N SER A 515 -9.20 17.44 49.07
CA SER A 515 -10.41 18.16 49.50
C SER A 515 -11.46 17.28 50.18
N GLY A 516 -11.17 15.99 50.47
CA GLY A 516 -12.15 15.03 50.99
C GLY A 516 -13.16 14.50 49.96
N GLN A 517 -13.25 15.13 48.82
CA GLN A 517 -14.00 14.66 47.64
C GLN A 517 -13.03 14.22 46.54
N ARG A 518 -13.39 13.16 45.85
CA ARG A 518 -12.58 12.70 44.72
C ARG A 518 -12.83 13.57 43.49
N VAL A 519 -11.87 14.45 43.22
CA VAL A 519 -11.85 15.27 41.97
C VAL A 519 -10.86 14.66 41.00
N GLN A 520 -11.18 14.65 39.71
CA GLN A 520 -10.32 14.10 38.67
C GLN A 520 -10.46 14.92 37.41
N ASP A 521 -9.33 15.47 36.97
CA ASP A 521 -9.31 16.28 35.73
C ASP A 521 -9.26 15.39 34.49
N VAL A 522 -10.00 15.81 33.48
CA VAL A 522 -10.06 15.17 32.18
C VAL A 522 -9.79 16.24 31.12
N HIS A 523 -8.67 16.09 30.41
CA HIS A 523 -8.28 17.00 29.36
C HIS A 523 -8.65 16.39 28.00
N ILE A 524 -9.42 17.15 27.20
CA ILE A 524 -9.92 16.69 25.90
C ILE A 524 -9.15 17.40 24.80
N SER A 525 -8.44 16.62 24.00
CA SER A 525 -7.82 17.09 22.77
C SER A 525 -8.82 16.92 21.63
N LEU A 526 -9.25 18.04 21.06
CA LEU A 526 -10.21 18.08 19.96
C LEU A 526 -9.54 17.76 18.62
N ALA A 527 -10.32 17.21 17.70
CA ALA A 527 -9.87 16.95 16.34
C ALA A 527 -9.52 18.28 15.65
N CYS A 528 -8.48 18.29 14.84
CA CYS A 528 -7.98 19.46 14.11
C CYS A 528 -7.37 20.60 14.97
N ILE A 529 -7.95 20.95 16.12
CA ILE A 529 -7.57 22.14 16.89
C ILE A 529 -6.77 21.84 18.18
N GLY A 530 -6.71 20.58 18.61
CA GLY A 530 -5.98 20.17 19.82
C GLY A 530 -6.68 20.58 21.13
N PHE A 531 -5.93 21.07 22.13
CA PHE A 531 -6.49 21.52 23.40
C PHE A 531 -7.01 22.95 23.31
N LEU A 532 -8.20 23.18 23.89
CA LEU A 532 -8.71 24.54 24.03
C LEU A 532 -7.93 25.29 25.12
N PRO A 533 -7.63 26.58 24.92
CA PRO A 533 -7.11 27.45 25.96
C PRO A 533 -8.06 27.56 27.17
N GLU A 534 -7.50 27.63 28.38
CA GLU A 534 -8.29 27.75 29.62
C GLU A 534 -9.23 28.97 29.58
N SER A 535 -8.81 30.07 28.96
CA SER A 535 -9.62 31.27 28.79
C SER A 535 -10.93 31.01 28.03
N ILE A 536 -10.87 30.18 26.98
CA ILE A 536 -12.07 29.81 26.22
C ILE A 536 -12.94 28.86 27.04
N ILE A 537 -12.34 27.88 27.72
CA ILE A 537 -13.08 26.94 28.59
C ILE A 537 -13.85 27.70 29.69
N ALA A 538 -13.21 28.64 30.36
CA ALA A 538 -13.84 29.46 31.41
C ALA A 538 -15.01 30.28 30.88
N GLU A 539 -14.88 30.83 29.68
CA GLU A 539 -15.91 31.62 29.04
C GLU A 539 -17.10 30.77 28.57
N MET A 540 -16.83 29.61 27.96
CA MET A 540 -17.85 28.63 27.62
C MET A 540 -18.69 28.23 28.85
N LEU A 541 -18.06 27.98 29.98
CA LEU A 541 -18.74 27.60 31.22
C LEU A 541 -19.55 28.77 31.83
N THR A 542 -19.06 30.00 31.75
CA THR A 542 -19.79 31.21 32.19
C THR A 542 -20.98 31.50 31.26
N HIS A 543 -20.84 31.33 29.98
CA HIS A 543 -21.92 31.51 29.02
C HIS A 543 -23.02 30.47 29.24
N ALA A 544 -22.64 29.19 29.42
CA ALA A 544 -23.57 28.10 29.73
C ALA A 544 -24.31 28.25 31.06
N SER A 545 -23.70 28.91 32.06
CA SER A 545 -24.37 29.20 33.34
C SER A 545 -25.44 30.32 33.21
N LYS A 546 -25.17 31.35 32.41
CA LYS A 546 -26.10 32.47 32.17
C LYS A 546 -27.36 32.06 31.40
N SER A 547 -27.24 31.18 30.42
CA SER A 547 -28.38 30.70 29.62
C SER A 547 -29.31 29.74 30.35
N ARG A 548 -28.86 29.16 31.49
CA ARG A 548 -29.74 28.33 32.37
C ARG A 548 -30.56 29.16 33.38
N THR A 549 -30.24 30.41 33.54
CA THR A 549 -30.91 31.32 34.45
C THR A 549 -31.87 32.32 33.76
N ALA A 550 -31.90 32.33 32.43
CA ALA A 550 -32.85 32.97 31.56
C ALA A 550 -33.86 31.97 30.96
#